data_112e1fe748ebf201c09d7d3055b72b87
#
_entry.id   112e1fe748ebf201c09d7d3055b72b87
#
_cell.length_a   1.000
_cell.length_b   1.000
_cell.length_c   1.000
_cell.angle_alpha   90.00
_cell.angle_beta   90.00
_cell.angle_gamma   90.00
#
_symmetry.space_group_name_H-M   'P 1'
#
loop_
_entity.id
_entity.type
_entity.pdbx_description
1 polymer ?
#
loop_
_entity_poly.entity_id
_entity_poly.type
_entity_poly.pdbx_seq_one_letter_code
_entity_poly.pdbx_strand_id
1 'polypeptide(L)'
;MPDIGFLNGQFMPLAEAMVPVEDRGYQFGDGVYEVIRTYHGVPFQSEAHLTRLERSARAIGLALPYRTAEWQGYVAEGIRLAGYTESKVYIQLTRGVAPRDHPFPVGTPPTAVMTIRQMRSLDPILCATGVSVITVEDLRWGRCDVKSVNLLPNVMARQQAKEAGAFEAIFVRGGEVTEGAVSNMMLVRAGVLVTAPADQRILSGVTRAVVLDLARKEGVPVEERAIRVEELRGADEIFLTGTTVEILPVIGVDGAAVRTGKPGELTRLLSHRFRSSVE
;
A
#
# COMPACT_ATOMS: atom_id res chain seq x y z
N MET A 1 11.69 13.53 -18.68
CA MET A 1 12.62 13.27 -17.56
C MET A 1 12.76 11.75 -17.44
N PRO A 2 13.94 11.21 -17.18
CA PRO A 2 14.12 9.76 -17.12
C PRO A 2 13.62 9.18 -15.77
N ASP A 3 13.10 7.96 -15.82
CA ASP A 3 12.93 7.17 -14.60
C ASP A 3 14.31 6.84 -14.00
N ILE A 4 14.45 6.96 -12.70
CA ILE A 4 15.70 6.75 -11.98
C ILE A 4 15.69 5.40 -11.26
N GLY A 5 16.76 4.66 -11.40
CA GLY A 5 17.12 3.49 -10.62
C GLY A 5 18.16 3.81 -9.55
N PHE A 6 18.10 3.11 -8.45
CA PHE A 6 19.13 3.07 -7.40
C PHE A 6 19.39 1.61 -7.08
N LEU A 7 20.66 1.23 -7.05
CA LEU A 7 21.09 -0.11 -6.70
C LEU A 7 22.30 -0.02 -5.76
N ASN A 8 22.16 -0.49 -4.53
CA ASN A 8 23.22 -0.63 -3.53
C ASN A 8 24.08 0.66 -3.37
N GLY A 9 23.44 1.83 -3.26
CA GLY A 9 24.14 3.11 -3.03
C GLY A 9 24.42 3.92 -4.29
N GLN A 10 24.12 3.41 -5.49
CA GLN A 10 24.40 4.09 -6.75
C GLN A 10 23.12 4.42 -7.51
N PHE A 11 23.00 5.67 -7.99
CA PHE A 11 21.95 6.10 -8.90
C PHE A 11 22.35 5.89 -10.36
N MET A 12 21.40 5.49 -11.19
CA MET A 12 21.58 5.23 -12.60
C MET A 12 20.26 5.40 -13.37
N PRO A 13 20.25 5.47 -14.69
CA PRO A 13 19.03 5.30 -15.48
C PRO A 13 18.36 3.97 -15.12
N LEU A 14 17.04 3.97 -14.93
CA LEU A 14 16.32 2.77 -14.48
C LEU A 14 16.55 1.55 -15.38
N ALA A 15 16.69 1.77 -16.68
CA ALA A 15 16.94 0.70 -17.66
C ALA A 15 18.30 -0.02 -17.47
N GLU A 16 19.23 0.60 -16.73
CA GLU A 16 20.57 0.05 -16.46
C GLU A 16 20.64 -0.69 -15.11
N ALA A 17 19.60 -0.56 -14.27
CA ALA A 17 19.55 -1.20 -12.96
C ALA A 17 19.30 -2.71 -13.10
N MET A 18 20.33 -3.51 -12.94
CA MET A 18 20.28 -4.98 -13.09
C MET A 18 20.53 -5.68 -11.76
N VAL A 19 19.66 -6.62 -11.41
CA VAL A 19 19.79 -7.48 -10.24
C VAL A 19 20.14 -8.90 -10.73
N PRO A 20 21.13 -9.57 -10.13
CA PRO A 20 21.50 -10.93 -10.49
C PRO A 20 20.34 -11.92 -10.33
N VAL A 21 20.24 -12.92 -11.21
CA VAL A 21 19.19 -13.97 -11.15
C VAL A 21 19.25 -14.82 -9.89
N GLU A 22 20.38 -14.85 -9.21
CA GLU A 22 20.56 -15.53 -7.92
C GLU A 22 20.16 -14.68 -6.72
N ASP A 23 19.61 -13.47 -6.92
CA ASP A 23 19.04 -12.68 -5.84
C ASP A 23 17.85 -13.43 -5.22
N ARG A 24 17.85 -13.56 -3.89
CA ARG A 24 16.84 -14.33 -3.16
C ARG A 24 15.44 -13.70 -3.24
N GLY A 25 15.35 -12.41 -3.49
CA GLY A 25 14.09 -11.75 -3.79
C GLY A 25 13.46 -12.29 -5.08
N TYR A 26 14.26 -12.56 -6.12
CA TYR A 26 13.81 -13.18 -7.36
C TYR A 26 13.53 -14.67 -7.18
N GLN A 27 14.39 -15.41 -6.45
CA GLN A 27 14.26 -16.85 -6.29
C GLN A 27 13.12 -17.30 -5.36
N PHE A 28 12.87 -16.54 -4.28
CA PHE A 28 11.99 -16.94 -3.16
C PHE A 28 10.98 -15.87 -2.74
N GLY A 29 11.05 -14.67 -3.29
CA GLY A 29 10.35 -13.54 -2.70
C GLY A 29 10.88 -13.16 -1.31
N ASP A 30 12.17 -13.46 -1.01
CA ASP A 30 12.80 -13.20 0.29
C ASP A 30 13.21 -11.73 0.40
N GLY A 31 12.20 -10.89 0.68
CA GLY A 31 12.38 -9.46 0.74
C GLY A 31 11.13 -8.71 1.14
N VAL A 32 11.32 -7.42 1.36
CA VAL A 32 10.28 -6.46 1.76
C VAL A 32 10.35 -5.23 0.84
N TYR A 33 9.25 -4.48 0.78
CA TYR A 33 9.21 -3.29 -0.05
C TYR A 33 8.43 -2.15 0.60
N GLU A 34 8.59 -0.96 0.04
CA GLU A 34 7.83 0.22 0.42
C GLU A 34 7.51 1.07 -0.81
N VAL A 35 6.43 1.84 -0.70
CA VAL A 35 6.02 2.81 -1.73
C VAL A 35 5.74 4.14 -1.07
N ILE A 36 6.45 5.17 -1.50
CA ILE A 36 6.26 6.56 -1.06
C ILE A 36 5.78 7.37 -2.26
N ARG A 37 4.76 8.20 -2.07
CA ARG A 37 4.31 9.18 -3.05
C ARG A 37 4.83 10.57 -2.69
N THR A 38 5.15 11.38 -3.68
CA THR A 38 5.38 12.81 -3.47
C THR A 38 4.14 13.62 -3.82
N TYR A 39 3.99 14.76 -3.16
CA TYR A 39 3.10 15.84 -3.54
C TYR A 39 3.96 17.11 -3.70
N HIS A 40 3.91 17.73 -4.86
CA HIS A 40 4.74 18.92 -5.19
C HIS A 40 6.24 18.70 -4.95
N GLY A 41 6.72 17.47 -5.22
CA GLY A 41 8.13 17.08 -5.00
C GLY A 41 8.46 16.70 -3.55
N VAL A 42 7.54 16.85 -2.60
CA VAL A 42 7.75 16.52 -1.18
C VAL A 42 7.26 15.10 -0.89
N PRO A 43 8.11 14.19 -0.36
CA PRO A 43 7.69 12.83 -0.04
C PRO A 43 6.73 12.81 1.16
N PHE A 44 5.51 12.31 0.94
CA PHE A 44 4.47 12.26 1.96
C PHE A 44 4.73 11.17 2.98
N GLN A 45 4.70 11.51 4.28
CA GLN A 45 4.87 10.58 5.39
C GLN A 45 6.11 9.67 5.27
N SER A 46 7.21 10.21 4.74
CA SER A 46 8.44 9.46 4.45
C SER A 46 8.95 8.68 5.67
N GLU A 47 8.96 9.29 6.84
CA GLU A 47 9.41 8.66 8.09
C GLU A 47 8.54 7.44 8.45
N ALA A 48 7.21 7.56 8.37
CA ALA A 48 6.30 6.45 8.67
C ALA A 48 6.48 5.28 7.70
N HIS A 49 6.70 5.57 6.41
CA HIS A 49 6.99 4.55 5.40
C HIS A 49 8.33 3.85 5.68
N LEU A 50 9.38 4.59 5.95
CA LEU A 50 10.71 4.02 6.22
C LEU A 50 10.75 3.24 7.53
N THR A 51 10.06 3.70 8.57
CA THR A 51 9.86 2.95 9.82
C THR A 51 9.13 1.62 9.57
N ARG A 52 8.12 1.60 8.69
CA ARG A 52 7.43 0.37 8.32
C ARG A 52 8.32 -0.57 7.49
N LEU A 53 9.16 -0.05 6.58
CA LEU A 53 10.16 -0.83 5.86
C LEU A 53 11.11 -1.52 6.83
N GLU A 54 11.64 -0.79 7.80
CA GLU A 54 12.53 -1.30 8.84
C GLU A 54 11.85 -2.39 9.69
N ARG A 55 10.61 -2.13 10.15
CA ARG A 55 9.82 -3.11 10.89
C ARG A 55 9.59 -4.39 10.08
N SER A 56 9.24 -4.26 8.80
CA SER A 56 9.03 -5.41 7.91
C SER A 56 10.31 -6.21 7.69
N ALA A 57 11.45 -5.55 7.48
CA ALA A 57 12.76 -6.21 7.34
C ALA A 57 13.14 -6.97 8.61
N ARG A 58 13.03 -6.34 9.77
CA ARG A 58 13.31 -6.99 11.06
C ARG A 58 12.41 -8.19 11.33
N ALA A 59 11.12 -8.11 10.94
CA ALA A 59 10.16 -9.21 11.15
C ALA A 59 10.50 -10.49 10.39
N ILE A 60 11.30 -10.40 9.30
CA ILE A 60 11.81 -11.55 8.55
C ILE A 60 13.32 -11.79 8.78
N GLY A 61 13.92 -11.13 9.79
CA GLY A 61 15.34 -11.27 10.07
C GLY A 61 16.26 -10.80 8.93
N LEU A 62 15.82 -9.79 8.17
CA LEU A 62 16.61 -9.21 7.07
C LEU A 62 17.43 -8.03 7.60
N ALA A 63 18.75 -8.05 7.36
CA ALA A 63 19.62 -6.96 7.74
C ALA A 63 19.29 -5.67 6.96
N LEU A 64 19.39 -4.54 7.63
CA LEU A 64 19.17 -3.23 7.03
C LEU A 64 20.48 -2.69 6.47
N PRO A 65 20.58 -2.44 5.14
CA PRO A 65 21.81 -1.91 4.54
C PRO A 65 22.04 -0.43 4.89
N TYR A 66 20.96 0.31 5.20
CA TYR A 66 21.01 1.74 5.51
C TYR A 66 20.07 2.07 6.66
N ARG A 67 20.42 3.10 7.45
CA ARG A 67 19.57 3.69 8.49
C ARG A 67 18.47 4.55 7.88
N THR A 68 17.41 4.81 8.61
CA THR A 68 16.28 5.65 8.15
C THR A 68 16.73 7.01 7.61
N ALA A 69 17.70 7.68 8.27
CA ALA A 69 18.21 8.98 7.81
C ALA A 69 18.97 8.88 6.46
N GLU A 70 19.69 7.78 6.22
CA GLU A 70 20.36 7.54 4.94
C GLU A 70 19.34 7.29 3.83
N TRP A 71 18.29 6.50 4.12
CA TRP A 71 17.16 6.31 3.20
C TRP A 71 16.46 7.62 2.85
N GLN A 72 16.22 8.51 3.84
CA GLN A 72 15.65 9.84 3.59
C GLN A 72 16.51 10.64 2.61
N GLY A 73 17.84 10.60 2.79
CA GLY A 73 18.78 11.23 1.86
C GLY A 73 18.71 10.65 0.45
N TYR A 74 18.71 9.33 0.31
CA TYR A 74 18.56 8.69 -1.00
C TYR A 74 17.20 8.96 -1.67
N VAL A 75 16.11 8.96 -0.91
CA VAL A 75 14.78 9.30 -1.43
C VAL A 75 14.76 10.74 -1.96
N ALA A 76 15.28 11.70 -1.18
CA ALA A 76 15.34 13.11 -1.58
C ALA A 76 16.20 13.30 -2.85
N GLU A 77 17.39 12.68 -2.90
CA GLU A 77 18.27 12.76 -4.06
C GLU A 77 17.64 12.10 -5.30
N GLY A 78 17.02 10.93 -5.14
CA GLY A 78 16.35 10.26 -6.26
C GLY A 78 15.20 11.08 -6.84
N ILE A 79 14.39 11.73 -6.00
CA ILE A 79 13.31 12.64 -6.44
C ILE A 79 13.91 13.83 -7.21
N ARG A 80 14.98 14.43 -6.68
CA ARG A 80 15.69 15.53 -7.33
C ARG A 80 16.23 15.13 -8.71
N LEU A 81 16.86 13.96 -8.83
CA LEU A 81 17.40 13.44 -10.09
C LEU A 81 16.30 13.12 -11.11
N ALA A 82 15.17 12.57 -10.67
CA ALA A 82 14.04 12.28 -11.53
C ALA A 82 13.32 13.56 -12.03
N GLY A 83 13.29 14.60 -11.21
CA GLY A 83 12.74 15.92 -11.56
C GLY A 83 11.22 15.96 -11.75
N TYR A 84 10.48 14.90 -11.38
CA TYR A 84 9.02 14.89 -11.45
C TYR A 84 8.42 15.65 -10.28
N THR A 85 7.39 16.45 -10.52
CA THR A 85 6.60 17.10 -9.48
C THR A 85 5.85 16.09 -8.62
N GLU A 86 5.32 15.04 -9.27
CA GLU A 86 4.65 13.91 -8.63
C GLU A 86 5.43 12.64 -8.91
N SER A 87 5.99 12.03 -7.87
CA SER A 87 6.81 10.83 -7.98
C SER A 87 6.19 9.66 -7.21
N LYS A 88 6.39 8.47 -7.74
CA LYS A 88 6.25 7.20 -7.02
C LYS A 88 7.64 6.64 -6.76
N VAL A 89 8.05 6.64 -5.51
CA VAL A 89 9.29 6.02 -5.03
C VAL A 89 8.94 4.62 -4.54
N TYR A 90 9.50 3.61 -5.18
CA TYR A 90 9.42 2.21 -4.75
C TYR A 90 10.77 1.81 -4.20
N ILE A 91 10.80 1.24 -3.01
CA ILE A 91 12.01 0.71 -2.37
C ILE A 91 11.81 -0.78 -2.14
N GLN A 92 12.81 -1.61 -2.48
CA GLN A 92 12.82 -3.04 -2.20
C GLN A 92 14.13 -3.43 -1.55
N LEU A 93 14.04 -4.23 -0.50
CA LEU A 93 15.17 -4.87 0.16
C LEU A 93 15.00 -6.38 0.05
N THR A 94 16.01 -7.06 -0.46
CA THR A 94 16.07 -8.53 -0.46
C THR A 94 17.22 -9.01 0.42
N ARG A 95 17.21 -10.31 0.74
CA ARG A 95 18.32 -10.91 1.52
C ARG A 95 19.63 -10.99 0.72
N GLY A 96 19.64 -10.60 -0.54
CA GLY A 96 20.84 -10.53 -1.38
C GLY A 96 21.02 -11.75 -2.27
N VAL A 97 22.20 -11.78 -2.89
CA VAL A 97 22.59 -12.75 -3.92
C VAL A 97 23.28 -13.94 -3.27
N ALA A 98 22.74 -15.14 -3.42
CA ALA A 98 23.32 -16.39 -2.88
C ALA A 98 22.86 -17.59 -3.72
N PRO A 99 23.62 -18.69 -3.74
CA PRO A 99 23.17 -19.95 -4.31
C PRO A 99 21.80 -20.37 -3.75
N ARG A 100 20.97 -20.99 -4.60
CA ARG A 100 19.61 -21.38 -4.23
C ARG A 100 19.60 -22.44 -3.12
N ASP A 101 19.39 -21.99 -1.89
CA ASP A 101 19.16 -22.85 -0.72
C ASP A 101 18.14 -22.16 0.20
N HIS A 102 17.31 -22.93 0.95
CA HIS A 102 16.25 -22.38 1.80
C HIS A 102 16.77 -21.66 3.05
N PRO A 103 17.74 -22.20 3.80
CA PRO A 103 18.33 -21.48 4.93
C PRO A 103 18.87 -20.11 4.57
N PHE A 104 18.93 -19.22 5.54
CA PHE A 104 19.53 -17.90 5.33
C PHE A 104 21.02 -18.02 5.07
N PRO A 105 21.56 -17.39 4.01
CA PRO A 105 22.97 -17.42 3.72
C PRO A 105 23.75 -16.62 4.79
N VAL A 106 24.94 -17.09 5.11
CA VAL A 106 25.83 -16.42 6.08
C VAL A 106 26.64 -15.32 5.37
N GLY A 107 26.66 -14.12 5.95
CA GLY A 107 27.52 -13.02 5.47
C GLY A 107 27.09 -12.39 4.14
N THR A 108 25.92 -12.73 3.61
CA THR A 108 25.42 -12.14 2.37
C THR A 108 24.90 -10.72 2.62
N PRO A 109 25.40 -9.70 1.91
CA PRO A 109 24.87 -8.35 2.02
C PRO A 109 23.47 -8.27 1.37
N PRO A 110 22.52 -7.52 1.96
CA PRO A 110 21.23 -7.28 1.33
C PRO A 110 21.36 -6.57 -0.01
N THR A 111 20.44 -6.83 -0.94
CA THR A 111 20.29 -6.00 -2.14
C THR A 111 19.26 -4.92 -1.88
N ALA A 112 19.65 -3.68 -2.12
CA ALA A 112 18.80 -2.50 -1.96
C ALA A 112 18.51 -1.88 -3.34
N VAL A 113 17.23 -1.90 -3.72
CA VAL A 113 16.77 -1.30 -4.97
C VAL A 113 15.79 -0.16 -4.66
N MET A 114 15.90 0.95 -5.38
CA MET A 114 14.87 1.97 -5.40
C MET A 114 14.58 2.37 -6.85
N THR A 115 13.31 2.60 -7.17
CA THR A 115 12.92 3.16 -8.46
C THR A 115 12.10 4.42 -8.23
N ILE A 116 12.40 5.47 -8.99
CA ILE A 116 11.66 6.72 -8.96
C ILE A 116 11.03 6.92 -10.34
N ARG A 117 9.70 6.96 -10.37
CA ARG A 117 8.91 7.12 -11.58
C ARG A 117 7.89 8.23 -11.40
N GLN A 118 7.45 8.81 -12.51
CA GLN A 118 6.33 9.74 -12.46
C GLN A 118 5.10 9.04 -11.86
N MET A 119 4.50 9.67 -10.85
CA MET A 119 3.23 9.23 -10.31
C MET A 119 2.11 9.60 -11.28
N ARG A 120 1.29 8.61 -11.64
CA ARG A 120 0.02 8.87 -12.35
C ARG A 120 -1.08 8.95 -11.30
N SER A 121 -1.68 10.12 -11.16
CA SER A 121 -2.87 10.27 -10.31
C SER A 121 -4.02 9.42 -10.84
N LEU A 122 -4.90 8.99 -9.93
CA LEU A 122 -6.16 8.37 -10.34
C LEU A 122 -6.97 9.34 -11.19
N ASP A 123 -7.79 8.79 -12.09
CA ASP A 123 -8.77 9.58 -12.82
C ASP A 123 -9.67 10.32 -11.81
N PRO A 124 -9.76 11.66 -11.88
CA PRO A 124 -10.63 12.44 -11.01
C PRO A 124 -12.10 11.99 -11.06
N ILE A 125 -12.54 11.43 -12.19
CA ILE A 125 -13.88 10.86 -12.32
C ILE A 125 -14.08 9.70 -11.33
N LEU A 126 -13.13 8.77 -11.22
CA LEU A 126 -13.21 7.66 -10.27
C LEU A 126 -13.25 8.16 -8.81
N CYS A 127 -12.50 9.21 -8.50
CA CYS A 127 -12.54 9.83 -7.18
C CYS A 127 -13.89 10.49 -6.88
N ALA A 128 -14.52 11.08 -7.90
CA ALA A 128 -15.82 11.77 -7.76
C ALA A 128 -17.02 10.82 -7.79
N THR A 129 -16.98 9.77 -8.60
CA THR A 129 -18.10 8.83 -8.81
C THR A 129 -18.00 7.56 -7.97
N GLY A 130 -16.80 7.19 -7.54
CA GLY A 130 -16.53 5.94 -6.83
C GLY A 130 -16.33 4.75 -7.76
N VAL A 131 -15.95 3.62 -7.18
CA VAL A 131 -15.62 2.38 -7.88
C VAL A 131 -16.40 1.19 -7.32
N SER A 132 -16.48 0.10 -8.10
CA SER A 132 -16.98 -1.19 -7.62
C SER A 132 -15.82 -2.09 -7.22
N VAL A 133 -16.07 -2.97 -6.24
CA VAL A 133 -15.13 -3.99 -5.77
C VAL A 133 -15.81 -5.36 -5.74
N ILE A 134 -15.01 -6.42 -5.70
CA ILE A 134 -15.49 -7.78 -5.41
C ILE A 134 -14.92 -8.28 -4.10
N THR A 135 -15.58 -9.23 -3.46
CA THR A 135 -15.01 -9.99 -2.35
C THR A 135 -14.36 -11.27 -2.86
N VAL A 136 -13.22 -11.65 -2.26
CA VAL A 136 -12.49 -12.88 -2.59
C VAL A 136 -11.96 -13.52 -1.32
N GLU A 137 -11.75 -14.84 -1.34
CA GLU A 137 -11.13 -15.54 -0.23
C GLU A 137 -9.69 -15.07 -0.01
N ASP A 138 -9.31 -14.80 1.25
CA ASP A 138 -7.96 -14.40 1.61
C ASP A 138 -7.03 -15.62 1.73
N LEU A 139 -6.35 -15.93 0.65
CA LEU A 139 -5.37 -17.01 0.54
C LEU A 139 -3.93 -16.59 0.86
N ARG A 140 -3.73 -15.37 1.36
CA ARG A 140 -2.40 -14.88 1.73
C ARG A 140 -1.88 -15.63 2.96
N TRP A 141 -0.59 -15.51 3.21
CA TRP A 141 0.04 -16.09 4.39
C TRP A 141 -0.45 -15.45 5.71
N GLY A 142 0.00 -15.96 6.86
CA GLY A 142 -0.43 -15.49 8.19
C GLY A 142 0.26 -14.21 8.69
N ARG A 143 1.09 -13.53 7.89
CA ARG A 143 1.88 -12.36 8.29
C ARG A 143 1.71 -11.19 7.30
N CYS A 144 0.46 -10.78 7.08
CA CYS A 144 0.13 -9.65 6.20
C CYS A 144 0.59 -8.30 6.78
N ASP A 145 0.93 -8.25 8.06
CA ASP A 145 1.58 -7.11 8.73
C ASP A 145 2.99 -6.82 8.20
N VAL A 146 3.65 -7.79 7.58
CA VAL A 146 4.94 -7.64 6.91
C VAL A 146 4.71 -7.24 5.45
N LYS A 147 5.24 -6.09 5.04
CA LYS A 147 5.15 -5.63 3.65
C LYS A 147 6.16 -6.37 2.76
N SER A 148 5.90 -7.67 2.57
CA SER A 148 6.77 -8.59 1.83
C SER A 148 6.50 -8.53 0.33
N VAL A 149 7.50 -8.91 -0.48
CA VAL A 149 7.36 -9.03 -1.95
C VAL A 149 6.61 -10.28 -2.40
N ASN A 150 6.10 -11.10 -1.48
CA ASN A 150 5.29 -12.29 -1.75
C ASN A 150 3.83 -11.91 -2.09
N LEU A 151 3.63 -11.33 -3.26
CA LEU A 151 2.37 -10.70 -3.67
C LEU A 151 1.53 -11.54 -4.65
N LEU A 152 1.87 -12.82 -4.88
CA LEU A 152 1.13 -13.62 -5.85
C LEU A 152 -0.37 -13.71 -5.55
N PRO A 153 -0.85 -13.95 -4.31
CA PRO A 153 -2.28 -13.93 -4.00
C PRO A 153 -2.92 -12.56 -4.28
N ASN A 154 -2.21 -11.46 -3.99
CA ASN A 154 -2.68 -10.09 -4.29
C ASN A 154 -2.80 -9.85 -5.80
N VAL A 155 -1.82 -10.33 -6.58
CA VAL A 155 -1.85 -10.23 -8.05
C VAL A 155 -3.02 -11.01 -8.62
N MET A 156 -3.26 -12.25 -8.15
CA MET A 156 -4.40 -13.07 -8.57
C MET A 156 -5.73 -12.41 -8.21
N ALA A 157 -5.88 -11.89 -7.01
CA ALA A 157 -7.09 -11.18 -6.57
C ALA A 157 -7.36 -9.92 -7.42
N ARG A 158 -6.31 -9.15 -7.74
CA ARG A 158 -6.41 -8.00 -8.64
C ARG A 158 -6.82 -8.40 -10.06
N GLN A 159 -6.33 -9.54 -10.55
CA GLN A 159 -6.72 -10.06 -11.86
C GLN A 159 -8.20 -10.47 -11.88
N GLN A 160 -8.67 -11.18 -10.84
CA GLN A 160 -10.09 -11.53 -10.69
C GLN A 160 -10.98 -10.30 -10.66
N ALA A 161 -10.60 -9.26 -9.90
CA ALA A 161 -11.33 -7.99 -9.89
C ALA A 161 -11.41 -7.37 -11.30
N LYS A 162 -10.29 -7.33 -12.02
CA LYS A 162 -10.25 -6.81 -13.40
C LYS A 162 -11.16 -7.58 -14.35
N GLU A 163 -11.18 -8.90 -14.26
CA GLU A 163 -12.02 -9.79 -15.09
C GLU A 163 -13.50 -9.60 -14.75
N ALA A 164 -13.84 -9.30 -13.50
CA ALA A 164 -15.19 -8.95 -13.07
C ALA A 164 -15.60 -7.49 -13.37
N GLY A 165 -14.73 -6.70 -14.02
CA GLY A 165 -14.99 -5.28 -14.29
C GLY A 165 -14.93 -4.40 -13.03
N ALA A 166 -14.36 -4.91 -11.92
CA ALA A 166 -14.22 -4.20 -10.67
C ALA A 166 -12.83 -3.52 -10.55
N PHE A 167 -12.77 -2.46 -9.74
CA PHE A 167 -11.53 -1.73 -9.51
C PHE A 167 -10.54 -2.53 -8.65
N GLU A 168 -11.03 -3.22 -7.61
CA GLU A 168 -10.19 -3.94 -6.65
C GLU A 168 -10.94 -5.12 -6.03
N ALA A 169 -10.19 -6.07 -5.46
CA ALA A 169 -10.72 -7.15 -4.64
C ALA A 169 -10.52 -6.86 -3.16
N ILE A 170 -11.54 -7.17 -2.36
CA ILE A 170 -11.51 -7.13 -0.90
C ILE A 170 -11.34 -8.56 -0.38
N PHE A 171 -10.35 -8.79 0.44
CA PHE A 171 -10.08 -10.09 1.03
C PHE A 171 -11.02 -10.40 2.20
N VAL A 172 -11.52 -11.65 2.23
CA VAL A 172 -12.35 -12.18 3.31
C VAL A 172 -11.71 -13.46 3.86
N ARG A 173 -11.51 -13.54 5.17
CA ARG A 173 -10.95 -14.71 5.85
C ARG A 173 -11.88 -15.13 6.98
N GLY A 174 -12.42 -16.36 6.91
CA GLY A 174 -13.34 -16.88 7.93
C GLY A 174 -14.61 -16.04 8.12
N GLY A 175 -15.13 -15.42 7.06
CA GLY A 175 -16.30 -14.55 7.10
C GLY A 175 -16.01 -13.12 7.58
N GLU A 176 -14.75 -12.77 7.83
CA GLU A 176 -14.33 -11.42 8.23
C GLU A 176 -13.54 -10.74 7.09
N VAL A 177 -13.86 -9.49 6.84
CA VAL A 177 -13.13 -8.63 5.91
C VAL A 177 -11.78 -8.30 6.52
N THR A 178 -10.71 -8.48 5.74
CA THR A 178 -9.37 -8.07 6.17
C THR A 178 -8.98 -6.72 5.54
N GLU A 179 -8.59 -6.70 4.29
CA GLU A 179 -8.20 -5.48 3.57
C GLU A 179 -8.39 -5.64 2.05
N GLY A 180 -8.12 -4.62 1.27
CA GLY A 180 -8.03 -4.71 -0.18
C GLY A 180 -6.75 -5.39 -0.66
N ALA A 181 -6.72 -5.81 -1.91
CA ALA A 181 -5.54 -6.45 -2.50
C ALA A 181 -4.30 -5.53 -2.52
N VAL A 182 -4.49 -4.21 -2.58
CA VAL A 182 -3.41 -3.20 -2.53
C VAL A 182 -3.73 -2.01 -1.63
N SER A 183 -4.81 -2.07 -0.85
CA SER A 183 -5.35 -0.98 -0.02
C SER A 183 -5.87 -1.50 1.33
N ASN A 184 -6.17 -0.58 2.27
CA ASN A 184 -7.00 -0.93 3.42
C ASN A 184 -8.45 -0.51 3.14
N MET A 185 -9.41 -1.25 3.68
CA MET A 185 -10.83 -0.97 3.56
C MET A 185 -11.36 -0.30 4.83
N MET A 186 -12.22 0.68 4.64
CA MET A 186 -12.96 1.37 5.68
C MET A 186 -14.45 1.36 5.36
N LEU A 187 -15.26 1.24 6.40
CA LEU A 187 -16.71 1.18 6.34
C LEU A 187 -17.28 2.24 7.28
N VAL A 188 -18.34 2.92 6.85
CA VAL A 188 -19.11 3.83 7.71
C VAL A 188 -20.47 3.21 7.99
N ARG A 189 -20.86 3.19 9.25
CA ARG A 189 -22.18 2.72 9.68
C ARG A 189 -22.69 3.58 10.84
N ALA A 190 -23.89 4.15 10.69
CA ALA A 190 -24.50 5.03 11.69
C ALA A 190 -23.56 6.16 12.18
N GLY A 191 -22.79 6.75 11.26
CA GLY A 191 -21.83 7.81 11.57
C GLY A 191 -20.51 7.36 12.24
N VAL A 192 -20.30 6.06 12.44
CA VAL A 192 -19.07 5.49 12.99
C VAL A 192 -18.19 5.00 11.84
N LEU A 193 -16.92 5.38 11.84
CA LEU A 193 -15.90 4.86 10.94
C LEU A 193 -15.32 3.56 11.50
N VAL A 194 -15.47 2.47 10.77
CA VAL A 194 -15.02 1.13 11.18
C VAL A 194 -13.96 0.61 10.21
N THR A 195 -12.92 0.00 10.74
CA THR A 195 -11.88 -0.68 9.94
C THR A 195 -11.33 -1.89 10.68
N ALA A 196 -10.77 -2.86 9.96
CA ALA A 196 -10.11 -4.00 10.57
C ALA A 196 -8.94 -3.57 11.47
N PRO A 197 -8.71 -4.22 12.63
CA PRO A 197 -7.59 -3.89 13.51
C PRO A 197 -6.25 -4.16 12.81
N ALA A 198 -5.24 -3.36 13.10
CA ALA A 198 -3.90 -3.48 12.53
C ALA A 198 -3.12 -4.63 13.21
N ASP A 199 -3.58 -5.86 12.99
CA ASP A 199 -2.95 -7.10 13.45
C ASP A 199 -2.22 -7.83 12.29
N GLN A 200 -1.89 -9.11 12.47
CA GLN A 200 -1.19 -9.92 11.46
C GLN A 200 -2.00 -10.17 10.17
N ARG A 201 -3.28 -9.88 10.15
CA ARG A 201 -4.19 -10.14 9.03
C ARG A 201 -4.19 -9.04 7.98
N ILE A 202 -3.73 -7.83 8.34
CA ILE A 202 -3.69 -6.67 7.45
C ILE A 202 -2.37 -5.92 7.53
N LEU A 203 -2.05 -5.19 6.47
CA LEU A 203 -0.98 -4.22 6.51
C LEU A 203 -1.43 -2.97 7.30
N SER A 204 -0.62 -2.54 8.27
CA SER A 204 -0.78 -1.24 8.93
C SER A 204 -0.49 -0.11 7.94
N GLY A 205 -1.52 0.35 7.22
CA GLY A 205 -1.41 1.35 6.15
C GLY A 205 -1.02 2.73 6.67
N VAL A 206 -0.06 3.40 6.01
CA VAL A 206 0.31 4.78 6.37
C VAL A 206 -0.84 5.73 6.06
N THR A 207 -1.44 5.63 4.88
CA THR A 207 -2.64 6.41 4.54
C THR A 207 -3.81 6.08 5.47
N ARG A 208 -3.99 4.78 5.84
CA ARG A 208 -4.99 4.37 6.83
C ARG A 208 -4.82 5.14 8.14
N ALA A 209 -3.59 5.22 8.67
CA ALA A 209 -3.31 5.94 9.92
C ALA A 209 -3.66 7.43 9.81
N VAL A 210 -3.25 8.08 8.73
CA VAL A 210 -3.59 9.50 8.46
C VAL A 210 -5.10 9.71 8.42
N VAL A 211 -5.84 8.82 7.75
CA VAL A 211 -7.32 8.94 7.64
C VAL A 211 -8.00 8.74 8.99
N LEU A 212 -7.53 7.81 9.82
CA LEU A 212 -8.07 7.65 11.17
C LEU A 212 -7.82 8.88 12.05
N ASP A 213 -6.65 9.51 11.93
CA ASP A 213 -6.33 10.75 12.64
C ASP A 213 -7.18 11.92 12.15
N LEU A 214 -7.42 12.03 10.84
CA LEU A 214 -8.33 13.02 10.27
C LEU A 214 -9.76 12.82 10.78
N ALA A 215 -10.27 11.59 10.79
CA ALA A 215 -11.60 11.28 11.29
C ALA A 215 -11.77 11.69 12.77
N ARG A 216 -10.78 11.36 13.61
CA ARG A 216 -10.78 11.76 15.03
C ARG A 216 -10.77 13.29 15.20
N LYS A 217 -9.99 14.02 14.38
CA LYS A 217 -9.95 15.50 14.38
C LYS A 217 -11.28 16.13 13.97
N GLU A 218 -12.02 15.49 13.07
CA GLU A 218 -13.36 15.91 12.66
C GLU A 218 -14.46 15.44 13.65
N GLY A 219 -14.11 14.84 14.78
CA GLY A 219 -15.06 14.38 15.78
C GLY A 219 -15.82 13.11 15.40
N VAL A 220 -15.35 12.38 14.38
CA VAL A 220 -15.97 11.13 13.92
C VAL A 220 -15.55 9.98 14.85
N PRO A 221 -16.50 9.23 15.43
CA PRO A 221 -16.19 8.02 16.19
C PRO A 221 -15.47 6.99 15.32
N VAL A 222 -14.41 6.37 15.85
CA VAL A 222 -13.59 5.39 15.12
C VAL A 222 -13.56 4.08 15.89
N GLU A 223 -13.86 2.98 15.22
CA GLU A 223 -13.75 1.62 15.75
C GLU A 223 -12.77 0.79 14.92
N GLU A 224 -11.74 0.26 15.58
CA GLU A 224 -10.83 -0.71 14.98
C GLU A 224 -11.24 -2.11 15.46
N ARG A 225 -12.10 -2.79 14.70
CA ARG A 225 -12.67 -4.11 15.00
C ARG A 225 -12.81 -4.99 13.77
N ALA A 226 -13.05 -6.28 13.99
CA ALA A 226 -13.43 -7.18 12.90
C ALA A 226 -14.74 -6.68 12.23
N ILE A 227 -14.78 -6.79 10.92
CA ILE A 227 -15.92 -6.46 10.07
C ILE A 227 -16.40 -7.76 9.45
N ARG A 228 -17.64 -8.16 9.72
CA ARG A 228 -18.25 -9.31 9.06
C ARG A 228 -18.56 -8.97 7.60
N VAL A 229 -18.40 -9.92 6.69
CA VAL A 229 -18.64 -9.69 5.27
C VAL A 229 -20.10 -9.24 5.01
N GLU A 230 -21.05 -9.72 5.82
CA GLU A 230 -22.46 -9.34 5.74
C GLU A 230 -22.69 -7.84 6.06
N GLU A 231 -21.79 -7.22 6.86
CA GLU A 231 -21.88 -5.79 7.20
C GLU A 231 -21.68 -4.89 5.98
N LEU A 232 -20.98 -5.37 4.94
CA LEU A 232 -20.77 -4.61 3.70
C LEU A 232 -22.09 -4.21 3.02
N ARG A 233 -23.12 -5.08 3.10
CA ARG A 233 -24.45 -4.80 2.52
C ARG A 233 -25.23 -3.74 3.29
N GLY A 234 -24.93 -3.59 4.59
CA GLY A 234 -25.60 -2.61 5.46
C GLY A 234 -24.78 -1.35 5.71
N ALA A 235 -23.66 -1.18 5.03
CA ALA A 235 -22.81 -0.02 5.16
C ALA A 235 -23.48 1.24 4.59
N ASP A 236 -23.32 2.36 5.29
CA ASP A 236 -23.71 3.67 4.77
C ASP A 236 -22.73 4.14 3.70
N GLU A 237 -21.41 3.91 3.94
CA GLU A 237 -20.34 4.22 3.01
C GLU A 237 -19.24 3.16 3.12
N ILE A 238 -18.53 2.93 2.02
CA ILE A 238 -17.29 2.13 1.99
C ILE A 238 -16.26 2.93 1.20
N PHE A 239 -15.01 2.88 1.60
CA PHE A 239 -13.91 3.45 0.84
C PHE A 239 -12.59 2.71 1.08
N LEU A 240 -11.68 2.85 0.12
CA LEU A 240 -10.33 2.31 0.16
C LEU A 240 -9.33 3.40 0.54
N THR A 241 -8.25 3.01 1.24
CA THR A 241 -7.14 3.91 1.55
C THR A 241 -5.81 3.30 1.15
N GLY A 242 -4.94 4.10 0.55
CA GLY A 242 -3.61 3.64 0.14
C GLY A 242 -2.79 4.75 -0.51
N THR A 243 -1.48 4.56 -0.56
CA THR A 243 -0.52 5.56 -1.06
C THR A 243 -0.84 6.02 -2.48
N THR A 244 -1.33 5.13 -3.34
CA THR A 244 -1.60 5.43 -4.74
C THR A 244 -3.06 5.78 -5.02
N VAL A 245 -3.98 5.40 -4.13
CA VAL A 245 -5.42 5.62 -4.28
C VAL A 245 -5.96 6.71 -3.36
N GLU A 246 -5.14 7.18 -2.40
CA GLU A 246 -5.54 8.15 -1.37
C GLU A 246 -6.76 7.64 -0.60
N ILE A 247 -7.90 8.32 -0.77
CA ILE A 247 -9.22 7.90 -0.28
C ILE A 247 -10.10 7.70 -1.51
N LEU A 248 -10.47 6.46 -1.81
CA LEU A 248 -11.25 6.12 -2.99
C LEU A 248 -12.61 5.54 -2.60
N PRO A 249 -13.73 6.24 -2.90
CA PRO A 249 -15.06 5.76 -2.57
C PRO A 249 -15.39 4.43 -3.25
N VAL A 250 -16.04 3.51 -2.52
CA VAL A 250 -16.61 2.27 -3.07
C VAL A 250 -18.13 2.41 -3.10
N ILE A 251 -18.70 2.27 -4.28
CA ILE A 251 -20.15 2.44 -4.53
C ILE A 251 -20.86 1.13 -4.83
N GLY A 252 -20.13 0.04 -5.00
CA GLY A 252 -20.67 -1.29 -5.26
C GLY A 252 -19.74 -2.40 -4.75
N VAL A 253 -20.33 -3.46 -4.22
CA VAL A 253 -19.66 -4.68 -3.76
C VAL A 253 -20.38 -5.89 -4.35
N ASP A 254 -19.67 -6.77 -5.05
CA ASP A 254 -20.20 -7.99 -5.68
C ASP A 254 -21.46 -7.73 -6.53
N GLY A 255 -21.46 -6.64 -7.31
CA GLY A 255 -22.57 -6.23 -8.16
C GLY A 255 -23.72 -5.56 -7.43
N ALA A 256 -23.74 -5.51 -6.09
CA ALA A 256 -24.74 -4.81 -5.31
C ALA A 256 -24.30 -3.38 -4.96
N ALA A 257 -25.19 -2.41 -5.08
CA ALA A 257 -24.88 -1.03 -4.72
C ALA A 257 -24.67 -0.87 -3.20
N VAL A 258 -23.65 -0.09 -2.80
CA VAL A 258 -23.51 0.38 -1.43
C VAL A 258 -24.50 1.52 -1.23
N ARG A 259 -25.49 1.31 -0.36
CA ARG A 259 -26.58 2.27 -0.07
C ARG A 259 -27.22 2.84 -1.35
N THR A 260 -26.83 4.06 -1.76
CA THR A 260 -27.38 4.76 -2.92
C THR A 260 -26.56 4.59 -4.20
N GLY A 261 -25.47 3.86 -4.17
CA GLY A 261 -24.52 3.74 -5.29
C GLY A 261 -23.76 5.05 -5.58
N LYS A 262 -23.59 5.90 -4.57
CA LYS A 262 -22.84 7.17 -4.69
C LYS A 262 -21.90 7.34 -3.50
N PRO A 263 -20.79 8.08 -3.67
CA PRO A 263 -19.88 8.41 -2.56
C PRO A 263 -20.63 9.10 -1.43
N GLY A 264 -20.38 8.68 -0.19
CA GLY A 264 -21.01 9.24 0.98
C GLY A 264 -20.39 10.55 1.46
N GLU A 265 -21.02 11.21 2.43
CA GLU A 265 -20.62 12.54 2.93
C GLU A 265 -19.31 12.47 3.73
N LEU A 266 -19.16 11.46 4.59
CA LEU A 266 -17.96 11.30 5.39
C LEU A 266 -16.75 10.97 4.50
N THR A 267 -16.90 10.11 3.51
CA THR A 267 -15.83 9.82 2.53
C THR A 267 -15.40 11.08 1.80
N ARG A 268 -16.34 11.93 1.36
CA ARG A 268 -16.02 13.21 0.70
C ARG A 268 -15.32 14.18 1.65
N LEU A 269 -15.78 14.30 2.89
CA LEU A 269 -15.15 15.14 3.90
C LEU A 269 -13.69 14.72 4.13
N LEU A 270 -13.46 13.44 4.41
CA LEU A 270 -12.12 12.91 4.68
C LEU A 270 -11.20 13.05 3.45
N SER A 271 -11.73 12.82 2.24
CA SER A 271 -10.98 13.02 1.00
C SER A 271 -10.57 14.49 0.81
N HIS A 272 -11.46 15.43 1.10
CA HIS A 272 -11.15 16.86 1.06
C HIS A 272 -10.08 17.23 2.10
N ARG A 273 -10.23 16.81 3.35
CA ARG A 273 -9.25 17.05 4.42
C ARG A 273 -7.88 16.45 4.12
N PHE A 274 -7.87 15.24 3.55
CA PHE A 274 -6.62 14.62 3.13
C PHE A 274 -5.92 15.46 2.06
N ARG A 275 -6.62 15.88 1.01
CA ARG A 275 -6.06 16.70 -0.06
C ARG A 275 -5.55 18.04 0.46
N SER A 276 -6.31 18.75 1.29
CA SER A 276 -5.86 19.99 1.91
C SER A 276 -4.64 19.84 2.82
N SER A 277 -4.33 18.60 3.26
CA SER A 277 -3.11 18.34 4.07
C SER A 277 -1.85 18.08 3.23
N VAL A 278 -1.99 17.96 1.91
CA VAL A 278 -0.88 17.67 0.98
C VAL A 278 -0.69 18.77 -0.08
N GLU A 279 -1.56 19.77 -0.11
CA GLU A 279 -1.43 21.04 -0.86
C GLU A 279 -0.51 22.01 -0.11
#